data_68e7f6f82dad4c70ab57071dd386a8e8
#
_entry.id   68e7f6f82dad4c70ab57071dd386a8e8
#
_cell.length_a   1.000
_cell.length_b   1.000
_cell.length_c   1.000
_cell.angle_alpha   90.00
_cell.angle_beta   90.00
_cell.angle_gamma   90.00
#
_symmetry.space_group_name_H-M   'P 1'
#
loop_
_entity.id
_entity.type
_entity.pdbx_description
1 polymer ?
#
loop_
_entity_poly.entity_id
_entity_poly.type
_entity_poly.pdbx_seq_one_letter_code
_entity_poly.pdbx_strand_id
1 'polypeptide(L)'
;TDRIPEFIALAEARFNRLLRIRAMEEKQTASTVAAQRNLALPTGFIQMRNLQMNTDPIRPMQYVTPEIYDRLYGGSVSGTPEMYTIVADEIQLGPIPANVQTIEMLFYKKFDALTAVDTTNWMITNAPDVYLYGCLLEAEPFVMNDPRVQLWATAFQQSIKDIQEQDNRDRHSGSALRVMNTSGYY
;
A
#
# COMPACT_ATOMS: atom_id res chain seq x y z
N THR A 1 -20.71 -22.16 -12.89
CA THR A 1 -19.36 -22.41 -12.29
C THR A 1 -18.30 -21.44 -12.84
N ASP A 2 -18.44 -20.98 -14.07
CA ASP A 2 -17.42 -20.17 -14.76
C ASP A 2 -17.33 -18.72 -14.28
N ARG A 3 -18.31 -18.25 -13.50
CA ARG A 3 -18.38 -16.87 -12.97
C ARG A 3 -17.78 -16.70 -11.56
N ILE A 4 -17.50 -17.78 -10.86
CA ILE A 4 -16.97 -17.71 -9.49
C ILE A 4 -15.63 -16.96 -9.44
N PRO A 5 -14.67 -17.17 -10.35
CA PRO A 5 -13.43 -16.40 -10.35
C PRO A 5 -13.63 -14.88 -10.52
N GLU A 6 -14.65 -14.47 -11.29
CA GLU A 6 -14.99 -13.04 -11.46
C GLU A 6 -15.46 -12.42 -10.13
N PHE A 7 -16.30 -13.14 -9.35
CA PHE A 7 -16.76 -12.66 -8.04
C PHE A 7 -15.61 -12.56 -7.05
N ILE A 8 -14.68 -13.52 -7.07
CA ILE A 8 -13.48 -13.48 -6.25
C ILE A 8 -12.64 -12.26 -6.60
N ALA A 9 -12.36 -12.04 -7.88
CA ALA A 9 -11.57 -10.90 -8.34
C ALA A 9 -12.20 -9.54 -7.97
N LEU A 10 -13.54 -9.41 -8.06
CA LEU A 10 -14.27 -8.22 -7.63
C LEU A 10 -14.17 -8.00 -6.11
N ALA A 11 -14.32 -9.07 -5.32
CA ALA A 11 -14.17 -9.01 -3.87
C ALA A 11 -12.74 -8.61 -3.49
N GLU A 12 -11.71 -9.20 -4.12
CA GLU A 12 -10.30 -8.84 -3.91
C GLU A 12 -10.01 -7.37 -4.26
N ALA A 13 -10.55 -6.88 -5.36
CA ALA A 13 -10.45 -5.47 -5.71
C ALA A 13 -11.07 -4.57 -4.64
N ARG A 14 -12.19 -4.99 -4.03
CA ARG A 14 -12.85 -4.28 -2.92
C ARG A 14 -12.00 -4.28 -1.67
N PHE A 15 -11.42 -5.42 -1.26
CA PHE A 15 -10.54 -5.51 -0.08
C PHE A 15 -9.33 -4.60 -0.23
N ASN A 16 -8.66 -4.65 -1.38
CA ASN A 16 -7.48 -3.84 -1.68
C ASN A 16 -7.76 -2.32 -1.69
N ARG A 17 -9.01 -1.91 -1.93
CA ARG A 17 -9.42 -0.50 -1.80
C ARG A 17 -9.68 -0.09 -0.35
N LEU A 18 -10.28 -0.98 0.44
CA LEU A 18 -10.76 -0.67 1.79
C LEU A 18 -9.69 -0.81 2.88
N LEU A 19 -8.77 -1.76 2.71
CA LEU A 19 -7.81 -2.11 3.76
C LEU A 19 -6.45 -1.43 3.58
N ARG A 20 -5.87 -1.03 4.71
CA ARG A 20 -4.48 -0.59 4.86
C ARG A 20 -3.98 -1.10 6.20
N ILE A 21 -3.56 -2.38 6.24
CA ILE A 21 -3.12 -3.10 7.43
C ILE A 21 -1.67 -3.52 7.30
N ARG A 22 -1.00 -3.86 8.41
CA ARG A 22 0.41 -4.29 8.41
C ARG A 22 0.67 -5.51 7.53
N ALA A 23 -0.30 -6.41 7.41
CA ALA A 23 -0.19 -7.57 6.52
C ALA A 23 -0.05 -7.21 5.04
N MET A 24 -0.38 -5.97 4.66
CA MET A 24 -0.18 -5.42 3.31
C MET A 24 1.14 -4.65 3.17
N GLU A 25 1.90 -4.47 4.25
CA GLU A 25 3.15 -3.72 4.20
C GLU A 25 4.27 -4.60 3.62
N GLU A 26 4.92 -4.07 2.60
CA GLU A 26 6.10 -4.69 2.00
C GLU A 26 7.28 -3.72 2.01
N LYS A 27 8.45 -4.26 2.32
CA LYS A 27 9.71 -3.55 2.31
C LYS A 27 10.54 -4.01 1.13
N GLN A 28 10.90 -3.07 0.26
CA GLN A 28 11.70 -3.36 -0.91
C GLN A 28 12.85 -2.36 -1.04
N THR A 29 13.99 -2.83 -1.53
CA THR A 29 15.11 -1.98 -1.89
C THR A 29 15.23 -1.85 -3.40
N ALA A 30 15.63 -0.68 -3.86
CA ALA A 30 15.95 -0.41 -5.25
C ALA A 30 17.20 0.46 -5.34
N SER A 31 17.87 0.45 -6.48
CA SER A 31 19.00 1.33 -6.74
C SER A 31 18.56 2.50 -7.62
N THR A 32 18.98 3.71 -7.29
CA THR A 32 18.84 4.86 -8.18
C THR A 32 19.79 4.69 -9.37
N VAL A 33 19.47 5.35 -10.46
CA VAL A 33 20.36 5.42 -11.63
C VAL A 33 20.87 6.86 -11.72
N ALA A 34 22.19 7.01 -11.89
CA ALA A 34 22.80 8.34 -12.03
C ALA A 34 22.19 9.11 -13.20
N ALA A 35 21.92 10.39 -13.00
CA ALA A 35 21.28 11.29 -13.96
C ALA A 35 19.85 10.91 -14.38
N GLN A 36 19.21 9.96 -13.69
CA GLN A 36 17.81 9.58 -13.94
C GLN A 36 16.94 9.90 -12.72
N ARG A 37 15.90 10.71 -12.95
CA ARG A 37 14.98 11.10 -11.86
C ARG A 37 13.88 10.08 -11.59
N ASN A 38 13.51 9.29 -12.58
CA ASN A 38 12.37 8.39 -12.53
C ASN A 38 12.79 7.01 -12.05
N LEU A 39 11.99 6.45 -11.17
CA LEU A 39 12.10 5.08 -10.68
C LEU A 39 10.71 4.43 -10.76
N ALA A 40 10.62 3.23 -11.31
CA ALA A 40 9.37 2.50 -11.42
C ALA A 40 8.81 2.15 -10.03
N LEU A 41 7.48 2.24 -9.89
CA LEU A 41 6.79 1.75 -8.69
C LEU A 41 6.89 0.22 -8.59
N PRO A 42 6.94 -0.34 -7.37
CA PRO A 42 6.90 -1.78 -7.16
C PRO A 42 5.60 -2.41 -7.66
N THR A 43 5.67 -3.67 -8.08
CA THR A 43 4.48 -4.43 -8.49
C THR A 43 3.46 -4.52 -7.35
N GLY A 44 2.19 -4.28 -7.66
CA GLY A 44 1.12 -4.32 -6.68
C GLY A 44 1.08 -3.13 -5.71
N PHE A 45 1.85 -2.08 -5.98
CA PHE A 45 1.86 -0.87 -5.18
C PHE A 45 0.45 -0.27 -5.02
N ILE A 46 0.13 0.15 -3.80
CA ILE A 46 -1.10 0.89 -3.48
C ILE A 46 -0.76 2.29 -2.96
N GLN A 47 0.12 2.37 -1.96
CA GLN A 47 0.41 3.62 -1.28
C GLN A 47 1.78 3.56 -0.62
N MET A 48 2.60 4.59 -0.80
CA MET A 48 3.87 4.74 -0.10
C MET A 48 3.62 5.07 1.37
N ARG A 49 4.34 4.39 2.25
CA ARG A 49 4.35 4.66 3.67
C ARG A 49 5.63 5.39 4.09
N ASN A 50 6.76 4.94 3.58
CA ASN A 50 8.05 5.58 3.80
C ASN A 50 8.98 5.32 2.60
N LEU A 51 9.76 6.32 2.24
CA LEU A 51 10.82 6.21 1.26
C LEU A 51 12.06 6.83 1.86
N GLN A 52 13.17 6.10 1.85
CA GLN A 52 14.41 6.56 2.48
C GLN A 52 15.65 6.15 1.68
N MET A 53 16.69 6.98 1.79
CA MET A 53 18.01 6.60 1.34
C MET A 53 18.65 5.67 2.35
N ASN A 54 19.16 4.53 1.89
CA ASN A 54 19.87 3.57 2.74
C ASN A 54 21.35 3.98 2.87
N THR A 55 21.57 5.15 3.49
CA THR A 55 22.88 5.74 3.78
C THR A 55 23.17 5.67 5.28
N ASP A 56 24.38 5.97 5.68
CA ASP A 56 24.72 6.13 7.11
C ASP A 56 25.05 7.61 7.37
N PRO A 57 24.23 8.35 8.12
CA PRO A 57 22.92 7.96 8.68
C PRO A 57 21.83 7.81 7.61
N ILE A 58 20.79 7.02 7.93
CA ILE A 58 19.61 6.87 7.08
C ILE A 58 18.94 8.23 6.88
N ARG A 59 18.56 8.54 5.63
CA ARG A 59 17.90 9.81 5.26
C ARG A 59 16.50 9.54 4.71
N PRO A 60 15.44 9.80 5.51
CA PRO A 60 14.07 9.74 5.00
C PRO A 60 13.86 10.84 3.95
N MET A 61 13.15 10.51 2.86
CA MET A 61 12.78 11.46 1.82
C MET A 61 11.38 12.00 2.09
N GLN A 62 11.18 13.29 1.82
CA GLN A 62 9.91 13.95 1.99
C GLN A 62 9.05 13.84 0.73
N TYR A 63 7.78 13.43 0.88
CA TYR A 63 6.81 13.52 -0.20
C TYR A 63 6.41 14.99 -0.43
N VAL A 64 6.38 15.39 -1.69
CA VAL A 64 5.88 16.70 -2.13
C VAL A 64 4.89 16.51 -3.27
N THR A 65 3.96 17.45 -3.43
CA THR A 65 3.04 17.41 -4.57
C THR A 65 3.77 17.69 -5.88
N PRO A 66 3.27 17.19 -7.03
CA PRO A 66 3.92 17.39 -8.33
C PRO A 66 4.19 18.87 -8.63
N GLU A 67 3.27 19.78 -8.26
CA GLU A 67 3.44 21.23 -8.51
C GLU A 67 4.60 21.82 -7.69
N ILE A 68 4.77 21.36 -6.44
CA ILE A 68 5.89 21.78 -5.60
C ILE A 68 7.19 21.19 -6.13
N TYR A 69 7.15 19.91 -6.53
CA TYR A 69 8.30 19.24 -7.11
C TYR A 69 8.79 19.95 -8.37
N ASP A 70 7.91 20.27 -9.30
CA ASP A 70 8.25 20.96 -10.56
C ASP A 70 8.83 22.36 -10.30
N ARG A 71 8.32 23.08 -9.29
CA ARG A 71 8.86 24.38 -8.92
C ARG A 71 10.27 24.31 -8.36
N LEU A 72 10.58 23.26 -7.58
CA LEU A 72 11.90 23.10 -6.94
C LEU A 72 12.92 22.38 -7.83
N TYR A 73 12.47 21.36 -8.56
CA TYR A 73 13.33 20.42 -9.27
C TYR A 73 12.92 20.19 -10.73
N GLY A 74 12.05 21.00 -11.31
CA GLY A 74 11.62 20.93 -12.71
C GLY A 74 12.78 21.08 -13.73
N GLY A 75 13.89 21.65 -13.29
CA GLY A 75 15.13 21.76 -14.05
C GLY A 75 16.03 20.53 -13.89
N SER A 76 17.34 20.71 -14.23
CA SER A 76 18.36 19.66 -14.21
C SER A 76 19.22 19.70 -12.94
N VAL A 77 18.65 20.04 -11.80
CA VAL A 77 19.40 20.07 -10.53
C VAL A 77 19.77 18.64 -10.14
N SER A 78 21.07 18.35 -10.06
CA SER A 78 21.61 17.05 -9.68
C SER A 78 22.18 17.09 -8.27
N GLY A 79 22.00 16.00 -7.52
CA GLY A 79 22.48 15.91 -6.14
C GLY A 79 22.06 14.60 -5.47
N THR A 80 22.04 14.61 -4.15
CA THR A 80 21.46 13.52 -3.36
C THR A 80 19.96 13.76 -3.22
N PRO A 81 19.09 12.79 -3.57
CA PRO A 81 17.64 12.95 -3.43
C PRO A 81 17.21 13.18 -1.98
N GLU A 82 16.38 14.17 -1.76
CA GLU A 82 15.82 14.52 -0.44
C GLU A 82 14.29 14.52 -0.46
N MET A 83 13.72 14.73 -1.64
CA MET A 83 12.27 14.77 -1.83
C MET A 83 11.86 13.85 -2.96
N TYR A 84 10.59 13.46 -2.95
CA TYR A 84 10.01 12.67 -4.03
C TYR A 84 8.56 13.05 -4.28
N THR A 85 8.11 12.76 -5.49
CA THR A 85 6.69 12.77 -5.85
C THR A 85 6.35 11.49 -6.59
N ILE A 86 5.08 11.17 -6.70
CA ILE A 86 4.58 10.02 -7.45
C ILE A 86 3.68 10.55 -8.56
N VAL A 87 4.05 10.23 -9.80
CA VAL A 87 3.30 10.60 -10.99
C VAL A 87 3.07 9.35 -11.82
N ALA A 88 1.80 9.01 -12.07
CA ALA A 88 1.42 7.75 -12.72
C ALA A 88 2.05 6.53 -12.01
N ASP A 89 2.81 5.72 -12.72
CA ASP A 89 3.44 4.51 -12.21
C ASP A 89 4.93 4.71 -11.88
N GLU A 90 5.37 5.96 -11.64
CA GLU A 90 6.77 6.30 -11.38
C GLU A 90 6.92 7.18 -10.14
N ILE A 91 8.02 6.97 -9.44
CA ILE A 91 8.53 7.84 -8.39
C ILE A 91 9.52 8.81 -9.05
N GLN A 92 9.33 10.10 -8.88
CA GLN A 92 10.30 11.10 -9.29
C GLN A 92 11.11 11.59 -8.10
N LEU A 93 12.42 11.49 -8.19
CA LEU A 93 13.38 11.82 -7.15
C LEU A 93 13.94 13.24 -7.36
N GLY A 94 13.95 14.04 -6.34
CA GLY A 94 14.51 15.39 -6.37
C GLY A 94 15.46 15.68 -5.22
N PRO A 95 16.66 16.24 -5.50
CA PRO A 95 17.35 16.43 -6.79
C PRO A 95 17.54 15.15 -7.61
N ILE A 96 17.87 15.30 -8.90
CA ILE A 96 18.22 14.15 -9.76
C ILE A 96 19.44 13.43 -9.15
N PRO A 97 19.39 12.10 -8.95
CA PRO A 97 20.50 11.36 -8.37
C PRO A 97 21.83 11.60 -9.13
N ALA A 98 22.83 12.11 -8.45
CA ALA A 98 24.18 12.28 -9.02
C ALA A 98 24.91 10.94 -9.14
N ASN A 99 24.64 10.01 -8.24
CA ASN A 99 25.28 8.70 -8.14
C ASN A 99 24.26 7.59 -7.96
N VAL A 100 24.67 6.36 -8.21
CA VAL A 100 23.90 5.17 -7.86
C VAL A 100 23.90 5.01 -6.34
N GLN A 101 22.72 5.01 -5.74
CA GLN A 101 22.54 4.85 -4.30
C GLN A 101 21.36 3.89 -4.06
N THR A 102 21.41 3.15 -2.95
CA THR A 102 20.33 2.27 -2.56
C THR A 102 19.26 3.06 -1.81
N ILE A 103 18.02 2.89 -2.23
CA ILE A 103 16.84 3.39 -1.53
C ILE A 103 16.04 2.23 -0.98
N GLU A 104 15.33 2.48 0.08
CA GLU A 104 14.42 1.54 0.73
C GLU A 104 13.01 2.12 0.72
N MET A 105 12.08 1.32 0.24
CA MET A 105 10.67 1.64 0.15
C MET A 105 9.89 0.78 1.12
N LEU A 106 9.07 1.39 1.97
CA LEU A 106 8.03 0.74 2.74
C LEU A 106 6.68 1.20 2.19
N PHE A 107 5.88 0.27 1.69
CA PHE A 107 4.63 0.60 1.01
C PHE A 107 3.56 -0.46 1.29
N TYR A 108 2.31 -0.11 1.03
CA TYR A 108 1.20 -1.06 1.01
C TYR A 108 1.13 -1.72 -0.37
N LYS A 109 1.14 -3.05 -0.37
CA LYS A 109 0.98 -3.90 -1.56
C LYS A 109 -0.40 -4.53 -1.56
N LYS A 110 -0.96 -4.75 -2.75
CA LYS A 110 -2.16 -5.57 -2.92
C LYS A 110 -1.91 -6.98 -2.39
N PHE A 111 -2.91 -7.58 -1.77
CA PHE A 111 -2.87 -9.02 -1.51
C PHE A 111 -2.74 -9.79 -2.83
N ASP A 112 -2.00 -10.87 -2.79
CA ASP A 112 -1.86 -11.74 -3.94
C ASP A 112 -3.24 -12.35 -4.27
N ALA A 113 -3.60 -12.31 -5.56
CA ALA A 113 -4.89 -12.79 -6.02
C ALA A 113 -4.98 -14.31 -5.90
N LEU A 114 -6.16 -14.83 -5.58
CA LEU A 114 -6.42 -16.26 -5.64
C LEU A 114 -6.54 -16.70 -7.10
N THR A 115 -5.76 -17.71 -7.44
CA THR A 115 -5.75 -18.33 -8.78
C THR A 115 -5.96 -19.83 -8.65
N ALA A 116 -6.06 -20.52 -9.78
CA ALA A 116 -6.12 -21.97 -9.78
C ALA A 116 -4.84 -22.64 -9.26
N VAL A 117 -3.71 -21.91 -9.27
CA VAL A 117 -2.41 -22.37 -8.77
C VAL A 117 -2.18 -21.88 -7.35
N ASP A 118 -2.38 -20.58 -7.12
CA ASP A 118 -2.21 -19.97 -5.81
C ASP A 118 -3.56 -19.87 -5.11
N THR A 119 -3.88 -20.91 -4.34
CA THR A 119 -5.18 -21.08 -3.68
C THR A 119 -5.26 -20.45 -2.30
N THR A 120 -4.16 -19.87 -1.83
CA THR A 120 -4.06 -19.28 -0.48
C THR A 120 -3.40 -17.92 -0.52
N ASN A 121 -3.90 -17.00 0.31
CA ASN A 121 -3.24 -15.75 0.63
C ASN A 121 -3.49 -15.41 2.10
N TRP A 122 -2.90 -14.31 2.59
CA TRP A 122 -3.06 -13.89 3.98
C TRP A 122 -4.53 -13.71 4.37
N MET A 123 -5.33 -13.12 3.49
CA MET A 123 -6.73 -12.79 3.77
C MET A 123 -7.58 -14.04 3.96
N ILE A 124 -7.48 -15.03 3.07
CA ILE A 124 -8.28 -16.26 3.20
C ILE A 124 -7.85 -17.09 4.42
N THR A 125 -6.57 -16.98 4.81
CA THR A 125 -6.03 -17.71 5.96
C THR A 125 -6.47 -17.07 7.29
N ASN A 126 -6.50 -15.74 7.37
CA ASN A 126 -6.72 -15.02 8.63
C ASN A 126 -8.15 -14.44 8.77
N ALA A 127 -8.81 -14.19 7.65
CA ALA A 127 -10.15 -13.58 7.60
C ALA A 127 -11.01 -14.19 6.47
N PRO A 128 -11.31 -15.49 6.52
CA PRO A 128 -12.09 -16.17 5.47
C PRO A 128 -13.52 -15.63 5.34
N ASP A 129 -14.07 -15.08 6.40
CA ASP A 129 -15.39 -14.44 6.46
C ASP A 129 -15.47 -13.22 5.51
N VAL A 130 -14.40 -12.45 5.38
CA VAL A 130 -14.31 -11.34 4.43
C VAL A 130 -14.44 -11.83 3.00
N TYR A 131 -13.78 -12.95 2.64
CA TYR A 131 -13.96 -13.56 1.32
C TYR A 131 -15.38 -14.06 1.13
N LEU A 132 -15.94 -14.78 2.11
CA LEU A 132 -17.29 -15.33 2.02
C LEU A 132 -18.30 -14.22 1.75
N TYR A 133 -18.36 -13.23 2.62
CA TYR A 133 -19.36 -12.15 2.49
C TYR A 133 -19.05 -11.22 1.32
N GLY A 134 -17.78 -10.98 1.02
CA GLY A 134 -17.36 -10.21 -0.16
C GLY A 134 -17.83 -10.86 -1.45
N CYS A 135 -17.57 -12.14 -1.64
CA CYS A 135 -18.02 -12.88 -2.83
C CYS A 135 -19.55 -12.98 -2.93
N LEU A 136 -20.25 -13.18 -1.81
CA LEU A 136 -21.71 -13.20 -1.79
C LEU A 136 -22.32 -11.87 -2.24
N LEU A 137 -21.73 -10.75 -1.81
CA LEU A 137 -22.16 -9.41 -2.22
C LEU A 137 -21.92 -9.14 -3.71
N GLU A 138 -20.78 -9.60 -4.25
CA GLU A 138 -20.49 -9.45 -5.68
C GLU A 138 -21.31 -10.43 -6.56
N ALA A 139 -21.79 -11.54 -5.98
CA ALA A 139 -22.64 -12.50 -6.68
C ALA A 139 -24.12 -12.08 -6.71
N GLU A 140 -24.55 -11.18 -5.81
CA GLU A 140 -25.97 -10.78 -5.66
C GLU A 140 -26.62 -10.32 -6.97
N PRO A 141 -25.98 -9.48 -7.81
CA PRO A 141 -26.58 -9.06 -9.08
C PRO A 141 -26.93 -10.21 -10.04
N PHE A 142 -26.31 -11.40 -9.86
CA PHE A 142 -26.60 -12.60 -10.65
C PHE A 142 -27.68 -13.48 -10.03
N VAL A 143 -27.78 -13.50 -8.70
CA VAL A 143 -28.76 -14.33 -7.99
C VAL A 143 -30.14 -13.66 -7.98
N MET A 144 -30.17 -12.35 -8.14
CA MET A 144 -31.37 -11.49 -8.19
C MET A 144 -32.30 -11.64 -6.97
N ASN A 145 -32.29 -10.60 -6.14
CA ASN A 145 -33.30 -10.38 -5.08
C ASN A 145 -33.24 -11.35 -3.88
N ASP A 146 -32.03 -11.61 -3.37
CA ASP A 146 -31.89 -12.33 -2.10
C ASP A 146 -32.15 -11.39 -0.91
N PRO A 147 -33.13 -11.67 -0.06
CA PRO A 147 -33.45 -10.83 1.11
C PRO A 147 -32.31 -10.76 2.14
N ARG A 148 -31.31 -11.63 2.05
CA ARG A 148 -30.16 -11.69 2.95
C ARG A 148 -29.03 -10.73 2.62
N VAL A 149 -29.10 -9.99 1.51
CA VAL A 149 -28.05 -9.07 1.06
C VAL A 149 -27.66 -8.05 2.13
N GLN A 150 -28.66 -7.51 2.85
CA GLN A 150 -28.41 -6.55 3.94
C GLN A 150 -27.64 -7.19 5.10
N LEU A 151 -27.92 -8.46 5.40
CA LEU A 151 -27.18 -9.21 6.42
C LEU A 151 -25.72 -9.42 6.00
N TRP A 152 -25.48 -9.82 4.74
CA TRP A 152 -24.12 -10.00 4.21
C TRP A 152 -23.35 -8.68 4.18
N ALA A 153 -24.00 -7.59 3.78
CA ALA A 153 -23.37 -6.27 3.79
C ALA A 153 -22.94 -5.84 5.19
N THR A 154 -23.80 -6.04 6.18
CA THR A 154 -23.50 -5.74 7.58
C THR A 154 -22.38 -6.62 8.10
N ALA A 155 -22.41 -7.92 7.85
CA ALA A 155 -21.38 -8.87 8.25
C ALA A 155 -20.03 -8.52 7.61
N PHE A 156 -20.01 -8.21 6.30
CA PHE A 156 -18.80 -7.79 5.60
C PHE A 156 -18.19 -6.52 6.21
N GLN A 157 -19.01 -5.49 6.44
CA GLN A 157 -18.53 -4.24 7.04
C GLN A 157 -17.96 -4.47 8.45
N GLN A 158 -18.63 -5.33 9.25
CA GLN A 158 -18.14 -5.66 10.58
C GLN A 158 -16.80 -6.40 10.52
N SER A 159 -16.65 -7.40 9.64
CA SER A 159 -15.39 -8.13 9.47
C SER A 159 -14.23 -7.21 9.04
N ILE A 160 -14.47 -6.28 8.12
CA ILE A 160 -13.47 -5.28 7.72
C ILE A 160 -13.06 -4.40 8.90
N LYS A 161 -14.04 -3.95 9.69
CA LYS A 161 -13.77 -3.12 10.87
C LYS A 161 -12.98 -3.87 11.93
N ASP A 162 -13.34 -5.13 12.19
CA ASP A 162 -12.65 -5.97 13.18
C ASP A 162 -11.17 -6.18 12.82
N ILE A 163 -10.86 -6.41 11.54
CA ILE A 163 -9.48 -6.51 11.06
C ILE A 163 -8.71 -5.19 11.28
N GLN A 164 -9.32 -4.05 10.95
CA GLN A 164 -8.69 -2.74 11.15
C GLN A 164 -8.45 -2.44 12.63
N GLU A 165 -9.41 -2.77 13.50
CA GLU A 165 -9.28 -2.58 14.93
C GLU A 165 -8.22 -3.53 15.54
N GLN A 166 -8.13 -4.76 15.05
CA GLN A 166 -7.07 -5.69 15.43
C GLN A 166 -5.70 -5.16 15.03
N ASP A 167 -5.53 -4.74 13.77
CA ASP A 167 -4.26 -4.17 13.30
C ASP A 167 -3.85 -2.93 14.11
N ASN A 168 -4.80 -2.06 14.43
CA ASN A 168 -4.53 -0.88 15.26
C ASN A 168 -4.08 -1.27 16.68
N ARG A 169 -4.72 -2.26 17.30
CA ARG A 169 -4.30 -2.78 18.62
C ARG A 169 -2.89 -3.36 18.56
N ASP A 170 -2.60 -4.13 17.53
CA ASP A 170 -1.31 -4.79 17.36
C ASP A 170 -0.17 -3.80 17.04
N ARG A 171 -0.48 -2.66 16.39
CA ARG A 171 0.51 -1.57 16.17
C ARG A 171 0.96 -0.92 17.47
N HIS A 172 0.11 -0.92 18.47
CA HIS A 172 0.35 -0.23 19.75
C HIS A 172 0.54 -1.22 20.89
N SER A 173 1.08 -2.41 20.61
CA SER A 173 1.25 -3.49 21.58
C SER A 173 2.04 -3.06 22.81
N GLY A 174 1.33 -2.66 23.87
CA GLY A 174 1.80 -2.64 25.26
C GLY A 174 2.64 -1.45 25.70
N SER A 175 3.04 -0.52 24.84
CA SER A 175 3.77 0.68 25.28
C SER A 175 2.90 1.94 25.19
N ALA A 176 3.01 2.81 26.20
CA ALA A 176 2.37 4.11 26.14
C ALA A 176 2.93 4.92 24.96
N LEU A 177 2.03 5.51 24.15
CA LEU A 177 2.42 6.43 23.08
C LEU A 177 3.17 7.61 23.70
N ARG A 178 4.46 7.75 23.38
CA ARG A 178 5.24 8.93 23.73
C ARG A 178 5.31 9.85 22.54
N VAL A 179 4.88 11.08 22.72
CA VAL A 179 5.19 12.16 21.78
C VAL A 179 6.66 12.54 22.02
N MET A 180 7.53 12.16 21.08
CA MET A 180 8.90 12.67 21.08
C MET A 180 8.89 14.06 20.42
N ASN A 181 9.34 15.06 21.18
CA ASN A 181 9.62 16.37 20.60
C ASN A 181 10.95 16.28 19.84
N THR A 182 10.90 16.31 18.52
CA THR A 182 12.08 16.21 17.63
C THR A 182 12.83 17.53 17.47
N SER A 183 12.51 18.56 18.27
CA SER A 183 13.15 19.90 18.19
C SER A 183 14.58 19.96 18.76
N GLY A 184 15.33 18.86 18.75
CA GLY A 184 16.67 18.81 19.34
C GLY A 184 17.78 18.17 18.50
N TYR A 185 17.52 17.86 17.23
CA TYR A 185 18.55 17.31 16.32
C TYR A 185 18.73 18.25 15.12
N TYR A 186 19.51 19.31 15.35
CA TYR A 186 20.19 20.08 14.33
C TYR A 186 21.70 20.08 14.64
#